data_d233a12dbd8a438c876b5cf6ae3fd006
#
_entry.id   d233a12dbd8a438c876b5cf6ae3fd006
#
_cell.length_a   1.000
_cell.length_b   1.000
_cell.length_c   1.000
_cell.angle_alpha   90.00
_cell.angle_beta   90.00
_cell.angle_gamma   90.00
#
_symmetry.space_group_name_H-M   'P 1'
#
loop_
_entity.id
_entity.type
_entity.pdbx_description
1 polymer ?
#
loop_
_entity_poly.entity_id
_entity_poly.type
_entity_poly.pdbx_seq_one_letter_code
_entity_poly.pdbx_strand_id
1 'polypeptide(L)'
;GDIVQDVNIPIELDANDGFEDRTGYIVIKNQGDVVEVSDTLYVTQRLYSQIVYVKAGANGDGSSWERAFGTIEEGLSACAHYGDMQMWVAAGDYYLKDWIEFKKVNFYGGFEGKETTVSERTMKRKSILHAASSNVWPSVYMYKLTEGATRVVDGFEFVDSKGKKGEGALVAYEYWMIRNCVVRNNTCARDAGGAYFLCTLINCVIRDNETLSTSSTINVQQSTCLYNVTVVNNRSAGSSAGVR
;
A
#
# COMPACT_ATOMS: atom_id res chain seq x y z
N GLY A 1 -49.88 -23.19 -15.99
CA GLY A 1 -48.64 -23.18 -15.24
C GLY A 1 -47.84 -21.96 -15.64
N ASP A 2 -47.59 -21.07 -14.70
CA ASP A 2 -46.82 -19.84 -14.92
C ASP A 2 -45.39 -20.22 -15.26
N ILE A 3 -44.92 -19.82 -16.42
CA ILE A 3 -43.52 -19.97 -16.81
C ILE A 3 -42.76 -18.81 -16.13
N VAL A 4 -42.10 -19.06 -15.02
CA VAL A 4 -41.13 -18.13 -14.45
C VAL A 4 -39.85 -18.27 -15.29
N GLN A 5 -39.57 -17.27 -16.09
CA GLN A 5 -38.34 -17.23 -16.84
C GLN A 5 -37.41 -16.17 -16.21
N ASP A 6 -36.25 -16.60 -15.75
CA ASP A 6 -35.21 -15.68 -15.27
C ASP A 6 -34.67 -14.87 -16.44
N VAL A 7 -34.76 -13.56 -16.36
CA VAL A 7 -34.25 -12.63 -17.37
C VAL A 7 -33.11 -11.84 -16.74
N ASN A 8 -31.92 -11.96 -17.32
CA ASN A 8 -30.77 -11.14 -16.97
C ASN A 8 -30.84 -9.82 -17.75
N ILE A 9 -31.02 -8.71 -17.04
CA ILE A 9 -30.98 -7.37 -17.61
C ILE A 9 -29.62 -6.77 -17.28
N PRO A 10 -28.69 -6.61 -18.25
CA PRO A 10 -27.44 -5.93 -18.01
C PRO A 10 -27.69 -4.44 -17.74
N ILE A 11 -27.07 -3.93 -16.68
CA ILE A 11 -27.10 -2.52 -16.32
C ILE A 11 -25.70 -1.98 -16.44
N GLU A 12 -25.48 -1.03 -17.33
CA GLU A 12 -24.23 -0.29 -17.44
C GLU A 12 -24.39 1.06 -16.75
N LEU A 13 -23.43 1.42 -15.92
CA LEU A 13 -23.37 2.71 -15.25
C LEU A 13 -22.08 3.42 -15.66
N ASP A 14 -22.22 4.68 -16.07
CA ASP A 14 -21.06 5.54 -16.27
C ASP A 14 -20.29 5.72 -14.95
N ALA A 15 -18.98 5.91 -15.04
CA ALA A 15 -18.18 6.20 -13.86
C ALA A 15 -18.75 7.39 -13.08
N ASN A 16 -18.72 7.31 -11.73
CA ASN A 16 -19.06 8.44 -10.91
C ASN A 16 -17.84 9.38 -10.81
N ASP A 17 -17.77 10.36 -11.68
CA ASP A 17 -16.75 11.41 -11.74
C ASP A 17 -17.15 12.68 -10.96
N GLY A 18 -18.25 12.62 -10.21
CA GLY A 18 -18.73 13.68 -9.33
C GLY A 18 -17.93 13.78 -8.03
N PHE A 19 -18.37 14.66 -7.13
CA PHE A 19 -17.75 14.88 -5.82
C PHE A 19 -18.54 14.23 -4.65
N GLU A 20 -19.63 13.53 -4.95
CA GLU A 20 -20.51 12.89 -3.98
C GLU A 20 -21.01 11.53 -4.49
N ASP A 21 -21.46 10.67 -3.56
CA ASP A 21 -22.17 9.46 -3.91
C ASP A 21 -23.42 9.83 -4.70
N ARG A 22 -23.68 9.14 -5.81
CA ARG A 22 -24.92 9.32 -6.55
C ARG A 22 -25.84 8.13 -6.36
N THR A 23 -27.10 8.40 -6.10
CA THR A 23 -28.14 7.38 -5.94
C THR A 23 -29.14 7.52 -7.07
N GLY A 24 -29.52 6.40 -7.64
CA GLY A 24 -30.59 6.30 -8.65
C GLY A 24 -31.51 5.15 -8.32
N TYR A 25 -32.54 4.99 -9.11
CA TYR A 25 -33.44 3.85 -9.00
C TYR A 25 -33.86 3.37 -10.40
N ILE A 26 -34.14 2.09 -10.49
CA ILE A 26 -34.66 1.43 -11.69
C ILE A 26 -36.04 0.89 -11.34
N VAL A 27 -37.04 1.30 -12.07
CA VAL A 27 -38.41 0.76 -11.94
C VAL A 27 -38.63 -0.30 -12.98
N ILE A 28 -38.93 -1.50 -12.53
CA ILE A 28 -39.28 -2.63 -13.39
C ILE A 28 -40.80 -2.73 -13.38
N LYS A 29 -41.42 -2.61 -14.57
CA LYS A 29 -42.86 -2.71 -14.72
C LYS A 29 -43.20 -3.85 -15.67
N ASN A 30 -44.31 -4.57 -15.39
CA ASN A 30 -44.85 -5.49 -16.36
C ASN A 30 -45.59 -4.73 -17.47
N GLN A 31 -45.65 -5.31 -18.67
CA GLN A 31 -46.46 -4.84 -19.80
C GLN A 31 -47.77 -5.65 -19.94
N GLY A 32 -48.50 -5.81 -18.82
CA GLY A 32 -49.74 -6.60 -18.87
C GLY A 32 -50.98 -5.73 -18.63
N ASP A 33 -52.05 -6.03 -19.36
CA ASP A 33 -53.29 -5.24 -19.34
C ASP A 33 -54.19 -5.47 -18.10
N VAL A 34 -53.84 -6.39 -17.19
CA VAL A 34 -54.75 -6.84 -16.17
C VAL A 34 -54.36 -6.43 -14.76
N VAL A 35 -53.06 -6.40 -14.45
CA VAL A 35 -52.54 -5.95 -13.14
C VAL A 35 -51.21 -5.27 -13.38
N GLU A 36 -51.08 -4.02 -12.95
CA GLU A 36 -49.81 -3.31 -12.95
C GLU A 36 -48.96 -3.79 -11.77
N VAL A 37 -47.90 -4.52 -12.04
CA VAL A 37 -46.89 -4.92 -11.04
C VAL A 37 -45.65 -4.12 -11.33
N SER A 38 -45.12 -3.43 -10.33
CA SER A 38 -43.86 -2.71 -10.42
C SER A 38 -43.00 -3.00 -9.22
N ASP A 39 -41.70 -3.10 -9.47
CA ASP A 39 -40.68 -3.20 -8.42
C ASP A 39 -39.62 -2.12 -8.65
N THR A 40 -38.97 -1.67 -7.58
CA THR A 40 -37.98 -0.61 -7.64
C THR A 40 -36.66 -1.06 -7.02
N LEU A 41 -35.63 -1.11 -7.86
CA LEU A 41 -34.25 -1.36 -7.45
C LEU A 41 -33.55 -0.02 -7.16
N TYR A 42 -33.12 0.20 -5.94
CA TYR A 42 -32.31 1.36 -5.60
C TYR A 42 -30.83 1.01 -5.81
N VAL A 43 -30.13 1.85 -6.57
CA VAL A 43 -28.71 1.70 -6.88
C VAL A 43 -27.97 2.91 -6.32
N THR A 44 -26.98 2.65 -5.48
CA THR A 44 -26.05 3.69 -5.00
C THR A 44 -24.69 3.44 -5.62
N GLN A 45 -24.24 4.39 -6.43
CA GLN A 45 -22.89 4.42 -6.93
C GLN A 45 -22.05 5.33 -6.06
N ARG A 46 -21.19 4.74 -5.26
CA ARG A 46 -20.31 5.48 -4.37
C ARG A 46 -19.26 6.24 -5.17
N LEU A 47 -18.92 7.44 -4.70
CA LEU A 47 -17.69 8.08 -5.13
C LEU A 47 -16.53 7.32 -4.50
N TYR A 48 -15.77 6.62 -5.32
CA TYR A 48 -14.47 6.17 -4.86
C TYR A 48 -13.50 7.33 -4.96
N SER A 49 -13.22 7.95 -3.82
CA SER A 49 -12.03 8.76 -3.67
C SER A 49 -10.84 7.95 -4.20
N GLN A 50 -10.00 8.54 -5.04
CA GLN A 50 -8.73 7.91 -5.44
C GLN A 50 -7.78 7.71 -4.24
N ILE A 51 -8.23 8.03 -3.04
CA ILE A 51 -7.48 7.98 -1.79
C ILE A 51 -8.15 7.02 -0.82
N VAL A 52 -7.37 6.08 -0.31
CA VAL A 52 -7.73 5.23 0.83
C VAL A 52 -7.01 5.75 2.07
N TYR A 53 -7.75 5.99 3.12
CA TYR A 53 -7.22 6.51 4.39
C TYR A 53 -6.99 5.38 5.39
N VAL A 54 -5.79 5.39 6.02
CA VAL A 54 -5.40 4.41 7.04
C VAL A 54 -4.89 5.15 8.27
N LYS A 55 -5.42 4.78 9.44
CA LYS A 55 -5.03 5.36 10.74
C LYS A 55 -5.06 4.28 11.81
N ALA A 56 -3.94 4.05 12.48
CA ALA A 56 -3.81 2.99 13.49
C ALA A 56 -4.93 3.08 14.56
N GLY A 57 -5.59 1.95 14.79
CA GLY A 57 -6.67 1.83 15.76
C GLY A 57 -8.05 2.35 15.30
N ALA A 58 -8.18 2.85 14.07
CA ALA A 58 -9.47 3.14 13.47
C ALA A 58 -10.17 1.85 12.99
N ASN A 59 -11.45 1.93 12.64
CA ASN A 59 -12.25 0.79 12.18
C ASN A 59 -13.30 1.18 11.13
N GLY A 60 -12.99 2.17 10.31
CA GLY A 60 -13.87 2.67 9.26
C GLY A 60 -13.74 1.88 7.94
N ASP A 61 -14.19 2.50 6.86
CA ASP A 61 -14.18 1.95 5.50
C ASP A 61 -13.12 2.56 4.58
N GLY A 62 -12.25 3.40 5.11
CA GLY A 62 -11.15 4.03 4.40
C GLY A 62 -11.53 5.24 3.54
N SER A 63 -12.77 5.73 3.59
CA SER A 63 -13.26 6.82 2.73
C SER A 63 -12.83 8.22 3.17
N SER A 64 -12.45 8.41 4.43
CA SER A 64 -11.95 9.67 4.99
C SER A 64 -11.06 9.42 6.20
N TRP A 65 -10.44 10.46 6.77
CA TRP A 65 -9.68 10.35 8.01
C TRP A 65 -10.53 9.92 9.21
N GLU A 66 -11.78 10.34 9.29
CA GLU A 66 -12.72 9.98 10.36
C GLU A 66 -13.19 8.53 10.24
N ARG A 67 -13.17 8.01 9.02
CA ARG A 67 -13.59 6.66 8.66
C ARG A 67 -12.42 5.81 8.15
N ALA A 68 -11.20 6.12 8.53
CA ALA A 68 -10.01 5.42 8.09
C ALA A 68 -10.04 3.93 8.47
N PHE A 69 -9.39 3.09 7.67
CA PHE A 69 -9.06 1.73 8.05
C PHE A 69 -8.07 1.71 9.21
N GLY A 70 -8.10 0.67 10.02
CA GLY A 70 -7.22 0.51 11.18
C GLY A 70 -5.86 -0.11 10.86
N THR A 71 -5.75 -0.83 9.74
CA THR A 71 -4.57 -1.61 9.37
C THR A 71 -4.14 -1.34 7.93
N ILE A 72 -2.85 -1.59 7.67
CA ILE A 72 -2.29 -1.48 6.31
C ILE A 72 -2.93 -2.53 5.38
N GLU A 73 -3.18 -3.74 5.87
CA GLU A 73 -3.75 -4.84 5.11
C GLU A 73 -5.18 -4.53 4.62
N GLU A 74 -6.01 -3.88 5.45
CA GLU A 74 -7.35 -3.42 5.04
C GLU A 74 -7.25 -2.38 3.92
N GLY A 75 -6.36 -1.39 4.07
CA GLY A 75 -6.10 -0.39 3.03
C GLY A 75 -5.61 -1.01 1.72
N LEU A 76 -4.67 -1.96 1.78
CA LEU A 76 -4.19 -2.69 0.61
C LEU A 76 -5.29 -3.49 -0.07
N SER A 77 -6.16 -4.15 0.71
CA SER A 77 -7.30 -4.89 0.19
C SER A 77 -8.27 -3.99 -0.57
N ALA A 78 -8.56 -2.81 -0.03
CA ALA A 78 -9.40 -1.82 -0.69
C ALA A 78 -8.77 -1.32 -2.00
N CYS A 79 -7.45 -1.03 -2.00
CA CYS A 79 -6.72 -0.60 -3.19
C CYS A 79 -6.61 -1.66 -4.29
N ALA A 80 -6.72 -2.95 -3.96
CA ALA A 80 -6.54 -4.04 -4.92
C ALA A 80 -7.63 -4.06 -6.00
N HIS A 81 -8.80 -3.50 -5.73
CA HIS A 81 -9.94 -3.49 -6.65
C HIS A 81 -9.92 -2.33 -7.65
N TYR A 82 -9.10 -1.30 -7.43
CA TYR A 82 -9.09 -0.08 -8.23
C TYR A 82 -7.66 0.27 -8.66
N GLY A 83 -7.50 0.66 -9.92
CA GLY A 83 -6.20 1.14 -10.44
C GLY A 83 -5.93 2.59 -10.04
N ASP A 84 -4.66 2.99 -10.04
CA ASP A 84 -4.18 4.37 -9.86
C ASP A 84 -4.59 5.08 -8.56
N MET A 85 -4.81 4.34 -7.49
CA MET A 85 -5.16 4.86 -6.17
C MET A 85 -3.95 5.40 -5.40
N GLN A 86 -4.24 6.18 -4.38
CA GLN A 86 -3.30 6.57 -3.34
C GLN A 86 -3.74 5.95 -2.01
N MET A 87 -2.78 5.49 -1.21
CA MET A 87 -3.02 5.15 0.19
C MET A 87 -2.34 6.19 1.08
N TRP A 88 -3.14 6.89 1.87
CA TRP A 88 -2.68 7.88 2.83
C TRP A 88 -2.69 7.28 4.23
N VAL A 89 -1.53 7.26 4.85
CA VAL A 89 -1.34 6.58 6.13
C VAL A 89 -0.94 7.60 7.20
N ALA A 90 -1.74 7.69 8.25
CA ALA A 90 -1.42 8.56 9.38
C ALA A 90 -0.13 8.09 10.09
N ALA A 91 0.59 9.02 10.69
CA ALA A 91 1.75 8.70 11.52
C ALA A 91 1.34 7.83 12.71
N GLY A 92 2.09 6.78 12.96
CA GLY A 92 1.81 5.82 14.02
C GLY A 92 2.50 4.49 13.77
N ASP A 93 2.24 3.53 14.66
CA ASP A 93 2.80 2.19 14.61
C ASP A 93 1.79 1.21 14.02
N TYR A 94 2.19 0.48 12.98
CA TYR A 94 1.40 -0.52 12.27
C TYR A 94 2.09 -1.87 12.35
N TYR A 95 1.48 -2.82 13.00
CA TYR A 95 2.01 -4.16 13.19
C TYR A 95 1.45 -5.10 12.12
N LEU A 96 2.29 -5.49 11.19
CA LEU A 96 1.91 -6.38 10.10
C LEU A 96 1.63 -7.79 10.62
N LYS A 97 0.58 -8.43 10.12
CA LYS A 97 0.23 -9.82 10.46
C LYS A 97 1.04 -10.81 9.64
N ASP A 98 1.38 -10.45 8.43
CA ASP A 98 2.19 -11.22 7.49
C ASP A 98 2.98 -10.26 6.59
N TRP A 99 3.74 -10.79 5.63
CA TRP A 99 4.35 -9.98 4.58
C TRP A 99 3.28 -9.36 3.68
N ILE A 100 3.56 -8.19 3.16
CA ILE A 100 2.64 -7.43 2.31
C ILE A 100 3.26 -7.08 0.96
N GLU A 101 2.40 -6.97 -0.05
CA GLU A 101 2.78 -6.51 -1.38
C GLU A 101 2.25 -5.11 -1.65
N PHE A 102 3.12 -4.22 -2.06
CA PHE A 102 2.76 -2.93 -2.62
C PHE A 102 2.59 -3.07 -4.15
N LYS A 103 1.37 -2.90 -4.63
CA LYS A 103 1.03 -3.02 -6.06
C LYS A 103 0.28 -1.79 -6.54
N LYS A 104 0.68 -1.23 -7.69
CA LYS A 104 -0.08 -0.25 -8.48
C LYS A 104 -0.65 0.98 -7.72
N VAL A 105 -0.21 1.27 -6.51
CA VAL A 105 -0.72 2.31 -5.63
C VAL A 105 0.43 3.22 -5.23
N ASN A 106 0.16 4.51 -5.08
CA ASN A 106 1.09 5.43 -4.43
C ASN A 106 0.85 5.44 -2.92
N PHE A 107 1.90 5.25 -2.14
CA PHE A 107 1.84 5.15 -0.69
C PHE A 107 2.45 6.40 -0.05
N TYR A 108 1.65 7.10 0.72
CA TYR A 108 2.09 8.30 1.44
C TYR A 108 1.84 8.12 2.94
N GLY A 109 2.90 8.14 3.72
CA GLY A 109 2.88 8.07 5.18
C GLY A 109 3.18 9.42 5.83
N GLY A 110 3.09 9.47 7.16
CA GLY A 110 3.47 10.64 7.96
C GLY A 110 2.42 11.74 8.03
N PHE A 111 1.15 11.43 7.75
CA PHE A 111 0.03 12.35 7.96
C PHE A 111 -0.31 12.49 9.44
N GLU A 112 -0.87 13.62 9.84
CA GLU A 112 -1.48 13.80 11.17
C GLU A 112 -2.93 13.28 11.22
N GLY A 113 -3.54 13.01 10.04
CA GLY A 113 -4.90 12.48 9.93
C GLY A 113 -5.98 13.56 9.81
N LYS A 114 -5.65 14.68 9.17
CA LYS A 114 -6.55 15.82 8.91
C LYS A 114 -6.25 16.54 7.59
N GLU A 115 -5.15 16.17 6.92
CA GLU A 115 -4.68 16.81 5.72
C GLU A 115 -5.59 16.51 4.53
N THR A 116 -5.70 17.46 3.63
CA THR A 116 -6.45 17.37 2.38
C THR A 116 -5.54 17.21 1.15
N THR A 117 -4.25 17.49 1.32
CA THR A 117 -3.23 17.32 0.28
C THR A 117 -1.97 16.64 0.82
N VAL A 118 -1.23 15.97 -0.07
CA VAL A 118 0.07 15.34 0.28
C VAL A 118 1.09 16.38 0.78
N SER A 119 1.04 17.62 0.28
CA SER A 119 1.97 18.69 0.62
C SER A 119 1.78 19.27 2.03
N GLU A 120 0.62 19.05 2.65
CA GLU A 120 0.34 19.52 4.03
C GLU A 120 1.03 18.67 5.10
N ARG A 121 1.57 17.51 4.74
CA ARG A 121 2.28 16.63 5.68
C ARG A 121 3.49 17.34 6.28
N THR A 122 3.58 17.34 7.60
CA THR A 122 4.74 17.94 8.30
C THR A 122 5.97 17.05 8.27
N MET A 123 5.81 15.75 8.01
CA MET A 123 6.85 14.73 8.02
C MET A 123 7.62 14.61 9.36
N LYS A 124 7.12 15.25 10.44
CA LYS A 124 7.72 15.19 11.77
C LYS A 124 7.69 13.79 12.36
N ARG A 125 6.67 13.04 12.05
CA ARG A 125 6.50 11.64 12.43
C ARG A 125 6.28 10.80 11.17
N LYS A 126 6.69 9.54 11.23
CA LYS A 126 6.53 8.57 10.15
C LYS A 126 5.39 7.60 10.44
N SER A 127 4.93 6.94 9.41
CA SER A 127 4.11 5.74 9.54
C SER A 127 5.07 4.55 9.63
N ILE A 128 5.10 3.89 10.79
CA ILE A 128 6.10 2.87 11.13
C ILE A 128 5.49 1.50 10.91
N LEU A 129 6.04 0.74 9.98
CA LEU A 129 5.62 -0.62 9.67
C LEU A 129 6.51 -1.61 10.41
N HIS A 130 5.98 -2.22 11.46
CA HIS A 130 6.62 -3.30 12.19
C HIS A 130 6.36 -4.64 11.49
N ALA A 131 7.42 -5.36 11.19
CA ALA A 131 7.32 -6.67 10.58
C ALA A 131 6.58 -7.67 11.45
N ALA A 132 5.85 -8.60 10.85
CA ALA A 132 5.29 -9.72 11.58
C ALA A 132 6.40 -10.57 12.24
N SER A 133 6.17 -11.00 13.47
CA SER A 133 7.15 -11.81 14.24
C SER A 133 7.44 -13.18 13.63
N SER A 134 6.54 -13.67 12.79
CA SER A 134 6.63 -14.94 12.07
C SER A 134 7.29 -14.84 10.70
N ASN A 135 7.71 -13.65 10.27
CA ASN A 135 8.18 -13.43 8.91
C ASN A 135 9.36 -14.30 8.53
N VAL A 136 9.13 -15.04 7.46
CA VAL A 136 10.13 -15.84 6.76
C VAL A 136 10.64 -15.10 5.52
N TRP A 137 9.84 -14.18 4.99
CA TRP A 137 10.03 -13.37 3.79
C TRP A 137 10.25 -11.89 4.13
N PRO A 138 10.64 -11.04 3.18
CA PRO A 138 10.65 -9.59 3.38
C PRO A 138 9.30 -9.11 3.90
N SER A 139 9.31 -8.14 4.80
CA SER A 139 8.06 -7.59 5.35
C SER A 139 7.24 -6.88 4.28
N VAL A 140 7.92 -6.21 3.36
CA VAL A 140 7.29 -5.48 2.26
C VAL A 140 7.95 -5.85 0.93
N TYR A 141 7.13 -6.24 -0.02
CA TYR A 141 7.55 -6.60 -1.36
C TYR A 141 6.91 -5.66 -2.39
N MET A 142 7.74 -5.05 -3.22
CA MET A 142 7.34 -4.15 -4.30
C MET A 142 7.72 -4.79 -5.63
N TYR A 143 6.77 -5.42 -6.28
CA TYR A 143 7.03 -6.06 -7.58
C TYR A 143 7.38 -5.04 -8.66
N LYS A 144 8.10 -5.52 -9.67
CA LYS A 144 8.38 -4.76 -10.87
C LYS A 144 7.08 -4.23 -11.48
N LEU A 145 7.06 -2.94 -11.74
CA LEU A 145 5.96 -2.27 -12.43
C LEU A 145 6.14 -2.37 -13.95
N THR A 146 5.09 -2.08 -14.68
CA THR A 146 5.18 -1.93 -16.14
C THR A 146 6.02 -0.70 -16.47
N GLU A 147 6.82 -0.77 -17.52
CA GLU A 147 7.61 0.36 -18.01
C GLU A 147 6.73 1.60 -18.22
N GLY A 148 7.20 2.74 -17.71
CA GLY A 148 6.45 4.00 -17.71
C GLY A 148 5.48 4.20 -16.52
N ALA A 149 5.22 3.17 -15.72
CA ALA A 149 4.34 3.26 -14.56
C ALA A 149 5.14 3.47 -13.27
N THR A 150 5.56 4.69 -12.97
CA THR A 150 6.23 4.98 -11.69
C THR A 150 5.23 5.03 -10.54
N ARG A 151 5.58 4.41 -9.40
CA ARG A 151 4.84 4.49 -8.14
C ARG A 151 5.75 4.99 -7.02
N VAL A 152 5.13 5.63 -6.03
CA VAL A 152 5.83 6.32 -4.95
C VAL A 152 5.53 5.65 -3.61
N VAL A 153 6.58 5.50 -2.79
CA VAL A 153 6.49 5.19 -1.37
C VAL A 153 7.20 6.31 -0.61
N ASP A 154 6.48 7.04 0.21
CA ASP A 154 6.95 8.28 0.79
C ASP A 154 6.56 8.39 2.28
N GLY A 155 7.53 8.60 3.17
CA GLY A 155 7.28 8.93 4.56
C GLY A 155 7.06 7.74 5.50
N PHE A 156 7.62 6.58 5.20
CA PHE A 156 7.53 5.37 6.03
C PHE A 156 8.82 5.04 6.76
N GLU A 157 8.68 4.26 7.83
CA GLU A 157 9.76 3.49 8.43
C GLU A 157 9.44 1.99 8.35
N PHE A 158 10.43 1.19 7.97
CA PHE A 158 10.35 -0.27 7.87
C PHE A 158 11.25 -0.87 8.93
N VAL A 159 10.65 -1.57 9.91
CA VAL A 159 11.38 -1.97 11.12
C VAL A 159 11.09 -3.40 11.56
N ASP A 160 12.02 -3.93 12.37
CA ASP A 160 11.89 -5.16 13.16
C ASP A 160 11.71 -6.45 12.35
N SER A 161 12.05 -6.45 11.06
CA SER A 161 12.07 -7.66 10.26
C SER A 161 13.14 -8.64 10.78
N LYS A 162 12.77 -9.92 10.85
CA LYS A 162 13.67 -11.03 11.24
C LYS A 162 13.65 -12.11 10.17
N GLY A 163 13.89 -11.72 8.91
CA GLY A 163 13.85 -12.60 7.74
C GLY A 163 14.72 -13.84 7.91
N LYS A 164 14.11 -15.02 7.91
CA LYS A 164 14.81 -16.31 8.03
C LYS A 164 15.22 -16.90 6.68
N LYS A 165 14.52 -16.49 5.61
CA LYS A 165 14.75 -16.93 4.23
C LYS A 165 14.59 -15.74 3.29
N GLY A 166 15.66 -15.30 2.65
CA GLY A 166 15.62 -14.23 1.65
C GLY A 166 16.03 -12.86 2.18
N GLU A 167 15.68 -11.83 1.46
CA GLU A 167 16.00 -10.44 1.72
C GLU A 167 15.30 -9.93 2.98
N GLY A 168 15.86 -8.86 3.56
CA GLY A 168 15.42 -8.33 4.87
C GLY A 168 14.05 -7.68 4.91
N ALA A 169 13.99 -6.40 5.30
CA ALA A 169 12.71 -5.73 5.53
C ALA A 169 11.97 -5.38 4.25
N LEU A 170 12.71 -5.00 3.21
CA LEU A 170 12.17 -4.36 2.02
C LEU A 170 12.82 -4.90 0.76
N VAL A 171 12.00 -5.34 -0.19
CA VAL A 171 12.42 -5.64 -1.56
C VAL A 171 11.66 -4.73 -2.51
N ALA A 172 12.39 -3.96 -3.32
CA ALA A 172 11.77 -3.06 -4.28
C ALA A 172 12.41 -3.24 -5.67
N TYR A 173 11.59 -3.59 -6.64
CA TYR A 173 11.97 -3.75 -8.03
C TYR A 173 11.82 -2.44 -8.82
N GLU A 174 11.97 -2.51 -10.14
CA GLU A 174 12.06 -1.36 -11.04
C GLU A 174 10.78 -0.51 -11.05
N TYR A 175 10.96 0.78 -11.35
CA TYR A 175 9.94 1.82 -11.48
C TYR A 175 9.28 2.25 -10.17
N TRP A 176 9.80 1.81 -9.01
CA TRP A 176 9.45 2.42 -7.73
C TRP A 176 10.34 3.61 -7.41
N MET A 177 9.74 4.61 -6.76
CA MET A 177 10.44 5.74 -6.15
C MET A 177 10.17 5.72 -4.64
N ILE A 178 11.20 5.42 -3.86
CA ILE A 178 11.14 5.40 -2.40
C ILE A 178 11.78 6.69 -1.90
N ARG A 179 11.02 7.50 -1.17
CA ARG A 179 11.54 8.77 -0.70
C ARG A 179 11.16 9.08 0.73
N ASN A 180 12.02 9.85 1.41
CA ASN A 180 11.82 10.23 2.81
C ASN A 180 11.53 9.05 3.73
N CYS A 181 12.09 7.87 3.45
CA CYS A 181 11.86 6.64 4.19
C CYS A 181 13.07 6.26 5.05
N VAL A 182 12.81 5.45 6.06
CA VAL A 182 13.85 4.88 6.93
C VAL A 182 13.71 3.35 6.93
N VAL A 183 14.84 2.66 6.77
CA VAL A 183 14.91 1.19 6.92
C VAL A 183 15.87 0.91 8.09
N ARG A 184 15.36 0.41 9.20
CA ARG A 184 16.17 0.26 10.43
C ARG A 184 15.80 -0.94 11.30
N ASN A 185 16.76 -1.41 12.09
CA ASN A 185 16.59 -2.48 13.07
C ASN A 185 16.08 -3.80 12.44
N ASN A 186 16.48 -4.07 11.21
CA ASN A 186 16.08 -5.29 10.51
C ASN A 186 17.23 -6.29 10.51
N THR A 187 16.91 -7.56 10.67
CA THR A 187 17.88 -8.66 10.65
C THR A 187 17.49 -9.66 9.57
N CYS A 188 18.46 -10.14 8.81
CA CYS A 188 18.27 -11.20 7.82
C CYS A 188 19.31 -12.31 7.98
N ALA A 189 18.85 -13.55 7.81
CA ALA A 189 19.73 -14.71 7.94
C ALA A 189 20.52 -15.04 6.69
N ARG A 190 20.14 -14.56 5.50
CA ARG A 190 20.75 -14.99 4.23
C ARG A 190 21.30 -13.85 3.38
N ASP A 191 20.45 -13.02 2.79
CA ASP A 191 20.88 -12.03 1.80
C ASP A 191 20.85 -10.61 2.42
N ALA A 192 20.45 -9.58 1.72
CA ALA A 192 20.51 -8.22 2.22
C ALA A 192 19.69 -8.01 3.51
N GLY A 193 20.34 -7.84 4.65
CA GLY A 193 19.70 -7.76 5.97
C GLY A 193 18.73 -6.59 6.14
N GLY A 194 18.97 -5.49 5.45
CA GLY A 194 18.09 -4.32 5.45
C GLY A 194 17.15 -4.30 4.27
N ALA A 195 17.69 -4.29 3.05
CA ALA A 195 16.86 -4.11 1.87
C ALA A 195 17.58 -4.51 0.56
N TYR A 196 16.76 -4.85 -0.42
CA TYR A 196 17.18 -5.12 -1.80
C TYR A 196 16.48 -4.11 -2.74
N PHE A 197 17.26 -3.40 -3.55
CA PHE A 197 16.75 -2.33 -4.39
C PHE A 197 17.16 -2.45 -5.85
N LEU A 198 16.17 -2.33 -6.74
CA LEU A 198 16.30 -2.04 -8.16
C LEU A 198 15.50 -0.79 -8.54
N CYS A 199 15.47 0.23 -7.69
CA CYS A 199 14.57 1.35 -7.80
C CYS A 199 15.28 2.68 -7.47
N THR A 200 14.57 3.79 -7.48
CA THR A 200 15.10 5.09 -7.10
C THR A 200 14.85 5.37 -5.62
N LEU A 201 15.90 5.72 -4.87
CA LEU A 201 15.81 6.17 -3.48
C LEU A 201 16.19 7.65 -3.40
N ILE A 202 15.37 8.43 -2.65
CA ILE A 202 15.57 9.86 -2.46
C ILE A 202 15.40 10.23 -0.97
N ASN A 203 16.35 10.91 -0.37
CA ASN A 203 16.28 11.36 1.04
C ASN A 203 15.98 10.20 2.02
N CYS A 204 16.60 9.05 1.84
CA CYS A 204 16.37 7.86 2.66
C CYS A 204 17.51 7.62 3.66
N VAL A 205 17.16 6.99 4.78
CA VAL A 205 18.15 6.57 5.80
C VAL A 205 18.05 5.06 5.97
N ILE A 206 19.19 4.36 5.85
CA ILE A 206 19.28 2.91 6.04
C ILE A 206 20.29 2.65 7.15
N ARG A 207 19.81 2.27 8.33
CA ARG A 207 20.65 2.22 9.53
C ARG A 207 20.32 1.07 10.48
N ASP A 208 21.30 0.66 11.23
CA ASP A 208 21.15 -0.30 12.32
C ASP A 208 20.53 -1.64 11.87
N ASN A 209 20.78 -2.03 10.60
CA ASN A 209 20.35 -3.32 10.08
C ASN A 209 21.49 -4.34 10.15
N GLU A 210 21.15 -5.62 10.24
CA GLU A 210 22.12 -6.71 10.38
C GLU A 210 21.85 -7.84 9.38
N THR A 211 22.88 -8.32 8.69
CA THR A 211 22.84 -9.61 7.99
C THR A 211 23.74 -10.62 8.69
N LEU A 212 23.18 -11.78 8.99
CA LEU A 212 23.87 -12.87 9.66
C LEU A 212 24.65 -13.77 8.66
N SER A 213 24.54 -13.48 7.37
CA SER A 213 25.28 -14.17 6.30
C SER A 213 26.48 -13.34 5.87
N THR A 214 27.24 -13.89 4.90
CA THR A 214 28.36 -13.19 4.26
C THR A 214 27.94 -12.15 3.23
N SER A 215 26.65 -11.97 3.00
CA SER A 215 26.10 -10.97 2.07
C SER A 215 26.13 -9.57 2.66
N SER A 216 25.95 -8.55 1.81
CA SER A 216 25.85 -7.16 2.25
C SER A 216 24.54 -6.88 2.99
N THR A 217 24.53 -5.85 3.83
CA THR A 217 23.31 -5.43 4.51
C THR A 217 22.31 -4.77 3.55
N ILE A 218 22.82 -4.13 2.50
CA ILE A 218 22.03 -3.51 1.45
C ILE A 218 22.53 -3.99 0.11
N ASN A 219 21.63 -4.48 -0.72
CA ASN A 219 21.95 -4.89 -2.09
C ASN A 219 21.29 -3.90 -3.06
N VAL A 220 22.08 -3.26 -3.90
CA VAL A 220 21.63 -2.38 -4.99
C VAL A 220 22.04 -2.95 -6.32
N GLN A 221 21.16 -2.93 -7.28
CA GLN A 221 21.38 -3.49 -8.61
C GLN A 221 21.52 -2.39 -9.68
N GLN A 222 21.87 -2.77 -10.90
CA GLN A 222 22.26 -1.87 -12.00
C GLN A 222 21.31 -0.71 -12.29
N SER A 223 20.01 -0.84 -12.01
CA SER A 223 19.00 0.21 -12.27
C SER A 223 18.71 1.08 -11.04
N THR A 224 19.50 0.95 -9.96
CA THR A 224 19.25 1.71 -8.73
C THR A 224 19.86 3.11 -8.81
N CYS A 225 19.07 4.12 -8.49
CA CYS A 225 19.53 5.50 -8.34
C CYS A 225 19.40 5.92 -6.88
N LEU A 226 20.48 6.47 -6.31
CA LEU A 226 20.55 6.93 -4.91
C LEU A 226 20.79 8.44 -4.87
N TYR A 227 19.82 9.19 -4.34
CA TYR A 227 19.92 10.64 -4.16
C TYR A 227 19.77 10.99 -2.68
N ASN A 228 20.81 11.58 -2.07
CA ASN A 228 20.79 11.96 -0.66
C ASN A 228 20.38 10.79 0.25
N VAL A 229 21.07 9.65 0.12
CA VAL A 229 20.84 8.44 0.92
C VAL A 229 21.93 8.29 1.95
N THR A 230 21.55 8.14 3.21
CA THR A 230 22.47 7.89 4.33
C THR A 230 22.46 6.42 4.70
N VAL A 231 23.64 5.79 4.72
CA VAL A 231 23.82 4.40 5.13
C VAL A 231 24.80 4.36 6.30
N VAL A 232 24.33 3.98 7.48
CA VAL A 232 25.13 4.07 8.72
C VAL A 232 24.79 2.95 9.71
N ASN A 233 25.77 2.52 10.50
CA ASN A 233 25.66 1.51 11.56
C ASN A 233 25.06 0.16 11.14
N ASN A 234 25.15 -0.21 9.87
CA ASN A 234 24.70 -1.52 9.45
C ASN A 234 25.82 -2.56 9.70
N ARG A 235 25.44 -3.81 9.99
CA ARG A 235 26.35 -4.91 10.31
C ARG A 235 26.17 -6.06 9.33
N SER A 236 27.28 -6.69 8.96
CA SER A 236 27.33 -7.93 8.19
C SER A 236 28.28 -8.91 8.86
N ALA A 237 27.93 -10.18 8.89
CA ALA A 237 28.84 -11.24 9.31
C ALA A 237 29.96 -11.48 8.27
N GLY A 238 29.79 -10.94 7.06
CA GLY A 238 30.78 -11.01 5.97
C GLY A 238 31.57 -9.71 5.81
N SER A 239 32.10 -9.51 4.61
CA SER A 239 33.03 -8.42 4.29
C SER A 239 32.36 -7.08 3.99
N SER A 240 31.05 -6.98 3.85
CA SER A 240 30.34 -5.77 3.42
C SER A 240 29.17 -5.43 4.35
N ALA A 241 29.40 -4.55 5.34
CA ALA A 241 28.33 -4.02 6.18
C ALA A 241 27.58 -2.83 5.52
N GLY A 242 27.99 -2.44 4.35
CA GLY A 242 27.41 -1.32 3.61
C GLY A 242 26.62 -1.75 2.38
N VAL A 243 26.76 -0.97 1.32
CA VAL A 243 26.10 -1.17 0.01
C VAL A 243 26.99 -2.09 -0.86
N ARG A 244 26.37 -2.98 -1.59
CA ARG A 244 26.99 -3.80 -2.63
C ARG A 244 26.24 -3.64 -3.93
#